data_65c5feb5842b19ca790a21d3a0eee4ea
#
_entry.id   65c5feb5842b19ca790a21d3a0eee4ea
#
_cell.length_a   1.000
_cell.length_b   1.000
_cell.length_c   1.000
_cell.angle_alpha   90.00
_cell.angle_beta   90.00
_cell.angle_gamma   90.00
#
_symmetry.space_group_name_H-M   'P 1'
#
loop_
_entity.id
_entity.type
_entity.pdbx_description
1 polymer ?
#
loop_
_entity_poly.entity_id
_entity_poly.type
_entity_poly.pdbx_seq_one_letter_code
_entity_poly.pdbx_strand_id
1 'polypeptide(L)'
;ALEGERDLIWYPAEVNTSIRPGWFYHPEEDDQVKSLEELVHIYLGSVGGNATFLLNIPPMPNGLLHENDVERLRELGEWQQRSFSRNLLEESHRPVELVFALDEAEDAGYLVLKEEIRHSQRVEAFEVFVRDQGEWEKVYTGTVIGYKKIIPLFKENVREIRIVLNDYRVLPQISFVGVYPGKK
;
A
#
# COMPACT_ATOMS: atom_id res chain seq x y z
N ALA A 1 -20.34 4.99 -5.06
CA ALA A 1 -20.70 5.67 -6.30
C ALA A 1 -20.41 4.84 -7.56
N LEU A 2 -19.82 3.63 -7.42
CA LEU A 2 -19.55 2.68 -8.52
C LEU A 2 -20.45 1.43 -8.43
N GLU A 3 -21.51 1.52 -7.64
CA GLU A 3 -22.45 0.41 -7.44
C GLU A 3 -23.26 0.20 -8.73
N GLY A 4 -23.13 -0.98 -9.32
CA GLY A 4 -23.77 -1.34 -10.60
C GLY A 4 -22.89 -1.23 -11.84
N GLU A 5 -21.71 -0.62 -11.77
CA GLU A 5 -20.76 -0.58 -12.89
C GLU A 5 -20.12 -1.96 -13.08
N ARG A 6 -20.04 -2.42 -14.34
CA ARG A 6 -19.50 -3.74 -14.69
C ARG A 6 -18.15 -3.70 -15.39
N ASP A 7 -17.86 -2.60 -16.08
CA ASP A 7 -16.70 -2.42 -16.93
C ASP A 7 -15.73 -1.42 -16.28
N LEU A 8 -15.17 -1.81 -15.12
CA LEU A 8 -14.17 -1.00 -14.42
C LEU A 8 -12.78 -1.31 -14.95
N ILE A 9 -12.02 -0.25 -15.25
CA ILE A 9 -10.59 -0.33 -15.53
C ILE A 9 -9.82 0.34 -14.40
N TRP A 10 -8.64 -0.19 -14.11
CA TRP A 10 -7.73 0.48 -13.20
C TRP A 10 -7.05 1.65 -13.93
N TYR A 11 -7.29 2.86 -13.48
CA TYR A 11 -6.73 4.09 -14.03
C TYR A 11 -6.23 4.98 -12.87
N PRO A 12 -4.93 4.94 -12.54
CA PRO A 12 -4.40 5.73 -11.44
C PRO A 12 -4.48 7.22 -11.81
N ALA A 13 -4.94 8.03 -10.87
CA ALA A 13 -4.91 9.47 -11.01
C ALA A 13 -3.45 9.96 -10.92
N GLU A 14 -3.08 10.89 -11.79
CA GLU A 14 -1.77 11.54 -11.81
C GLU A 14 -1.93 13.05 -11.93
N VAL A 15 -1.19 13.78 -11.11
CA VAL A 15 -0.99 15.22 -11.25
C VAL A 15 0.40 15.43 -11.81
N ASN A 16 0.46 15.84 -13.07
CA ASN A 16 1.69 16.09 -13.81
C ASN A 16 1.92 17.59 -13.96
N THR A 17 3.05 18.10 -13.48
CA THR A 17 3.39 19.51 -13.55
C THR A 17 4.91 19.70 -13.66
N SER A 18 5.33 20.89 -14.10
CA SER A 18 6.74 21.26 -14.09
C SER A 18 7.08 22.15 -12.89
N ILE A 19 8.30 22.05 -12.38
CA ILE A 19 8.82 22.93 -11.33
C ILE A 19 9.00 24.38 -11.83
N ARG A 20 9.11 24.56 -13.16
CA ARG A 20 9.25 25.83 -13.86
C ARG A 20 7.98 26.17 -14.65
N PRO A 21 7.85 27.38 -15.24
CA PRO A 21 6.72 27.72 -16.12
C PRO A 21 6.63 26.78 -17.32
N GLY A 22 7.77 26.46 -17.95
CA GLY A 22 7.89 25.57 -19.11
C GLY A 22 8.24 24.12 -18.73
N TRP A 23 8.15 23.22 -19.75
CA TRP A 23 8.54 21.81 -19.62
C TRP A 23 10.01 21.55 -19.91
N PHE A 24 10.67 22.48 -20.59
CA PHE A 24 12.09 22.44 -20.93
C PHE A 24 12.84 23.54 -20.21
N TYR A 25 14.17 23.40 -20.14
CA TYR A 25 15.03 24.39 -19.51
C TYR A 25 15.15 25.65 -20.39
N HIS A 26 14.92 26.79 -19.77
CA HIS A 26 15.15 28.12 -20.32
C HIS A 26 15.87 28.98 -19.26
N PRO A 27 17.07 29.57 -19.58
CA PRO A 27 17.80 30.38 -18.60
C PRO A 27 17.01 31.57 -18.05
N GLU A 28 16.13 32.15 -18.85
CA GLU A 28 15.25 33.27 -18.48
C GLU A 28 14.18 32.88 -17.43
N GLU A 29 14.03 31.57 -17.14
CA GLU A 29 13.12 31.04 -16.12
C GLU A 29 13.84 30.66 -14.81
N ASP A 30 15.15 30.92 -14.68
CA ASP A 30 15.92 30.48 -13.53
C ASP A 30 15.40 31.05 -12.19
N ASP A 31 14.87 32.27 -12.22
CA ASP A 31 14.24 32.92 -11.07
C ASP A 31 12.73 32.65 -10.95
N GLN A 32 12.15 31.81 -11.82
CA GLN A 32 10.72 31.52 -11.87
C GLN A 32 10.37 30.10 -11.39
N VAL A 33 11.28 29.48 -10.65
CA VAL A 33 11.04 28.19 -10.00
C VAL A 33 9.88 28.32 -9.03
N LYS A 34 8.91 27.41 -9.09
CA LYS A 34 7.76 27.41 -8.16
C LYS A 34 8.21 27.52 -6.71
N SER A 35 7.51 28.32 -5.94
CA SER A 35 7.79 28.48 -4.52
C SER A 35 7.58 27.18 -3.76
N LEU A 36 8.17 27.05 -2.57
CA LEU A 36 7.90 25.91 -1.69
C LEU A 36 6.41 25.79 -1.37
N GLU A 37 5.72 26.92 -1.11
CA GLU A 37 4.29 26.95 -0.81
C GLU A 37 3.45 26.37 -1.95
N GLU A 38 3.76 26.74 -3.22
CA GLU A 38 3.09 26.19 -4.39
C GLU A 38 3.30 24.68 -4.53
N LEU A 39 4.54 24.20 -4.36
CA LEU A 39 4.86 22.76 -4.43
C LEU A 39 4.19 21.97 -3.29
N VAL A 40 4.15 22.52 -2.09
CA VAL A 40 3.43 21.96 -0.94
C VAL A 40 1.93 21.88 -1.25
N HIS A 41 1.34 22.93 -1.79
CA HIS A 41 -0.08 22.91 -2.19
C HIS A 41 -0.37 21.81 -3.23
N ILE A 42 0.48 21.69 -4.24
CA ILE A 42 0.36 20.65 -5.28
C ILE A 42 0.54 19.26 -4.65
N TYR A 43 1.53 19.08 -3.77
CA TYR A 43 1.76 17.81 -3.07
C TYR A 43 0.55 17.37 -2.24
N LEU A 44 -0.01 18.27 -1.45
CA LEU A 44 -1.18 17.98 -0.62
C LEU A 44 -2.43 17.71 -1.47
N GLY A 45 -2.60 18.41 -2.59
CA GLY A 45 -3.70 18.19 -3.52
C GLY A 45 -3.58 16.91 -4.35
N SER A 46 -2.37 16.46 -4.66
CA SER A 46 -2.09 15.24 -5.43
C SER A 46 -1.94 14.02 -4.54
N VAL A 47 -0.84 13.90 -3.82
CA VAL A 47 -0.56 12.75 -2.95
C VAL A 47 -1.58 12.64 -1.83
N GLY A 48 -1.93 13.76 -1.20
CA GLY A 48 -3.00 13.82 -0.20
C GLY A 48 -4.40 13.56 -0.76
N GLY A 49 -4.59 13.74 -2.06
CA GLY A 49 -5.80 13.40 -2.82
C GLY A 49 -5.79 12.00 -3.45
N ASN A 50 -4.85 11.14 -3.05
CA ASN A 50 -4.69 9.78 -3.59
C ASN A 50 -4.34 9.73 -5.09
N ALA A 51 -3.52 10.68 -5.55
CA ALA A 51 -2.97 10.70 -6.90
C ALA A 51 -1.45 10.63 -6.89
N THR A 52 -0.84 10.16 -7.98
CA THR A 52 0.59 10.25 -8.19
C THR A 52 1.00 11.69 -8.45
N PHE A 53 2.04 12.17 -7.80
CA PHE A 53 2.65 13.46 -8.11
C PHE A 53 3.86 13.26 -9.01
N LEU A 54 3.75 13.63 -10.27
CA LEU A 54 4.83 13.63 -11.25
C LEU A 54 5.32 15.07 -11.45
N LEU A 55 6.50 15.37 -10.93
CA LEU A 55 7.12 16.69 -11.03
C LEU A 55 8.23 16.66 -12.08
N ASN A 56 8.05 17.39 -13.18
CA ASN A 56 9.08 17.57 -14.18
C ASN A 56 10.12 18.60 -13.70
N ILE A 57 11.39 18.23 -13.85
CA ILE A 57 12.54 19.11 -13.56
C ILE A 57 13.43 19.09 -14.79
N PRO A 58 13.42 20.16 -15.62
CA PRO A 58 14.13 20.16 -16.87
C PRO A 58 15.64 20.28 -16.66
N PRO A 59 16.47 19.37 -17.24
CA PRO A 59 17.92 19.48 -17.15
C PRO A 59 18.47 20.61 -18.02
N MET A 60 19.54 21.25 -17.56
CA MET A 60 20.33 22.18 -18.36
C MET A 60 21.03 21.46 -19.54
N PRO A 61 21.55 22.20 -20.56
CA PRO A 61 22.26 21.61 -21.72
C PRO A 61 23.47 20.73 -21.34
N ASN A 62 24.06 20.94 -20.17
CA ASN A 62 25.16 20.13 -19.65
C ASN A 62 24.69 18.82 -18.96
N GLY A 63 23.39 18.55 -18.91
CA GLY A 63 22.79 17.38 -18.28
C GLY A 63 22.59 17.46 -16.77
N LEU A 64 22.95 18.58 -16.15
CA LEU A 64 22.75 18.81 -14.71
C LEU A 64 21.45 19.58 -14.46
N LEU A 65 20.91 19.50 -13.25
CA LEU A 65 19.82 20.37 -12.80
C LEU A 65 20.39 21.73 -12.38
N HIS A 66 19.60 22.79 -12.58
CA HIS A 66 19.96 24.12 -12.11
C HIS A 66 19.91 24.19 -10.58
N GLU A 67 20.79 25.01 -9.97
CA GLU A 67 20.91 25.09 -8.51
C GLU A 67 19.60 25.51 -7.81
N ASN A 68 18.83 26.40 -8.41
CA ASN A 68 17.54 26.84 -7.87
C ASN A 68 16.52 25.70 -7.84
N ASP A 69 16.52 24.80 -8.85
CA ASP A 69 15.66 23.63 -8.88
C ASP A 69 16.08 22.63 -7.78
N VAL A 70 17.38 22.38 -7.64
CA VAL A 70 17.95 21.49 -6.62
C VAL A 70 17.61 22.00 -5.22
N GLU A 71 17.79 23.29 -4.97
CA GLU A 71 17.48 23.91 -3.68
C GLU A 71 15.98 23.78 -3.37
N ARG A 72 15.12 24.05 -4.35
CA ARG A 72 13.66 23.90 -4.16
C ARG A 72 13.23 22.47 -3.86
N LEU A 73 13.84 21.48 -4.53
CA LEU A 73 13.60 20.06 -4.23
C LEU A 73 14.06 19.69 -2.83
N ARG A 74 15.22 20.22 -2.39
CA ARG A 74 15.73 20.01 -1.04
C ARG A 74 14.77 20.58 0.02
N GLU A 75 14.29 21.80 -0.19
CA GLU A 75 13.30 22.43 0.70
C GLU A 75 12.00 21.64 0.80
N LEU A 76 11.49 21.12 -0.35
CA LEU A 76 10.29 20.27 -0.38
C LEU A 76 10.53 18.96 0.40
N GLY A 77 11.69 18.32 0.21
CA GLY A 77 12.05 17.09 0.92
C GLY A 77 12.17 17.32 2.44
N GLU A 78 12.80 18.42 2.86
CA GLU A 78 12.90 18.79 4.26
C GLU A 78 11.53 19.12 4.87
N TRP A 79 10.65 19.80 4.13
CA TRP A 79 9.30 20.04 4.57
C TRP A 79 8.53 18.72 4.79
N GLN A 80 8.63 17.76 3.86
CA GLN A 80 8.00 16.45 4.00
C GLN A 80 8.49 15.72 5.26
N GLN A 81 9.81 15.67 5.46
CA GLN A 81 10.40 15.03 6.63
C GLN A 81 9.91 15.67 7.92
N ARG A 82 9.96 17.00 8.04
CA ARG A 82 9.50 17.71 9.25
C ARG A 82 8.01 17.51 9.52
N SER A 83 7.18 17.54 8.46
CA SER A 83 5.72 17.47 8.61
C SER A 83 5.21 16.08 8.95
N PHE A 84 5.87 15.02 8.46
CA PHE A 84 5.38 13.64 8.57
C PHE A 84 6.34 12.70 9.31
N SER A 85 7.37 13.21 9.99
CA SER A 85 8.33 12.39 10.74
C SER A 85 7.76 11.78 12.02
N ARG A 86 6.72 12.39 12.60
CA ARG A 86 6.12 11.97 13.87
C ARG A 86 4.62 11.85 13.74
N ASN A 87 4.10 10.63 13.84
CA ASN A 87 2.68 10.42 14.07
C ASN A 87 2.36 10.82 15.52
N LEU A 88 1.36 11.70 15.70
CA LEU A 88 0.90 12.11 17.03
C LEU A 88 -0.11 11.14 17.64
N LEU A 89 -0.66 10.23 16.83
CA LEU A 89 -1.47 9.13 17.30
C LEU A 89 -0.52 8.00 17.73
N GLU A 90 -0.74 7.44 18.90
CA GLU A 90 -0.14 6.16 19.24
C GLU A 90 -0.56 5.17 18.14
N GLU A 91 0.39 4.39 17.61
CA GLU A 91 0.12 3.36 16.61
C GLU A 91 -0.89 2.37 17.18
N SER A 92 -2.15 2.63 16.91
CA SER A 92 -3.26 1.76 17.30
C SER A 92 -3.64 0.78 16.19
N HIS A 93 -2.68 0.38 15.35
CA HIS A 93 -2.86 -0.74 14.45
C HIS A 93 -2.85 -2.02 15.29
N ARG A 94 -3.99 -2.31 15.93
CA ARG A 94 -4.18 -3.62 16.52
C ARG A 94 -4.29 -4.60 15.36
N PRO A 95 -3.47 -5.65 15.33
CA PRO A 95 -3.60 -6.66 14.31
C PRO A 95 -5.04 -7.16 14.33
N VAL A 96 -5.66 -7.24 13.15
CA VAL A 96 -6.97 -7.87 13.03
C VAL A 96 -6.73 -9.37 13.04
N GLU A 97 -7.22 -10.05 14.04
CA GLU A 97 -7.15 -11.52 14.15
C GLU A 97 -8.45 -12.15 13.68
N LEU A 98 -8.33 -13.13 12.79
CA LEU A 98 -9.40 -13.99 12.34
C LEU A 98 -9.07 -15.43 12.76
N VAL A 99 -9.93 -16.04 13.57
CA VAL A 99 -9.76 -17.42 14.01
C VAL A 99 -10.92 -18.26 13.50
N PHE A 100 -10.59 -19.37 12.86
CA PHE A 100 -11.54 -20.34 12.32
C PHE A 100 -11.24 -21.70 12.91
N ALA A 101 -12.30 -22.35 13.43
CA ALA A 101 -12.25 -23.74 13.85
C ALA A 101 -12.83 -24.64 12.75
N LEU A 102 -12.22 -25.78 12.53
CA LEU A 102 -12.75 -26.87 11.73
C LEU A 102 -13.62 -27.78 12.63
N ASP A 103 -14.66 -28.38 12.09
CA ASP A 103 -15.56 -29.27 12.86
C ASP A 103 -14.80 -30.45 13.46
N GLU A 104 -13.84 -30.98 12.70
CA GLU A 104 -12.92 -32.02 13.10
C GLU A 104 -11.50 -31.64 12.72
N ALA A 105 -10.49 -32.35 13.25
CA ALA A 105 -9.12 -32.18 12.81
C ALA A 105 -8.95 -32.77 11.41
N GLU A 106 -8.47 -31.95 10.49
CA GLU A 106 -8.33 -32.28 9.07
C GLU A 106 -6.92 -32.00 8.56
N ASP A 107 -6.53 -32.70 7.51
CA ASP A 107 -5.31 -32.38 6.78
C ASP A 107 -5.55 -31.16 5.89
N ALA A 108 -4.92 -30.05 6.24
CA ALA A 108 -5.04 -28.81 5.50
C ALA A 108 -3.95 -28.72 4.42
N GLY A 109 -4.35 -28.88 3.14
CA GLY A 109 -3.46 -28.72 2.01
C GLY A 109 -3.29 -27.27 1.58
N TYR A 110 -4.41 -26.54 1.50
CA TYR A 110 -4.41 -25.16 1.03
C TYR A 110 -5.32 -24.26 1.87
N LEU A 111 -4.85 -23.04 2.12
CA LEU A 111 -5.67 -21.93 2.60
C LEU A 111 -5.87 -20.94 1.45
N VAL A 112 -7.12 -20.55 1.22
CA VAL A 112 -7.48 -19.53 0.24
C VAL A 112 -8.06 -18.31 0.95
N LEU A 113 -7.48 -17.15 0.69
CA LEU A 113 -7.93 -15.85 1.19
C LEU A 113 -8.36 -14.96 0.03
N LYS A 114 -9.39 -14.16 0.24
CA LYS A 114 -9.77 -13.07 -0.67
C LYS A 114 -10.09 -11.83 0.14
N GLU A 115 -9.64 -10.71 -0.34
CA GLU A 115 -9.96 -9.38 0.15
C GLU A 115 -11.11 -8.78 -0.68
N GLU A 116 -11.95 -7.97 -0.07
CA GLU A 116 -12.97 -7.18 -0.79
C GLU A 116 -12.27 -5.98 -1.44
N ILE A 117 -11.87 -6.17 -2.71
CA ILE A 117 -11.04 -5.19 -3.44
C ILE A 117 -11.83 -4.10 -4.18
N ARG A 118 -13.17 -4.12 -4.18
CA ARG A 118 -13.97 -3.04 -4.78
C ARG A 118 -13.67 -1.66 -4.17
N HIS A 119 -13.17 -1.66 -2.94
CA HIS A 119 -12.75 -0.46 -2.23
C HIS A 119 -11.23 -0.39 -2.03
N SER A 120 -10.45 -0.96 -2.92
CA SER A 120 -9.00 -1.15 -2.92
C SER A 120 -8.50 -2.33 -2.06
N GLN A 121 -7.30 -2.78 -2.38
CA GLN A 121 -6.51 -3.67 -1.56
C GLN A 121 -5.96 -2.92 -0.34
N ARG A 122 -6.00 -3.52 0.84
CA ARG A 122 -5.70 -2.85 2.10
C ARG A 122 -4.63 -3.55 2.92
N VAL A 123 -4.55 -4.89 2.86
CA VAL A 123 -3.57 -5.68 3.61
C VAL A 123 -2.17 -5.50 3.02
N GLU A 124 -1.20 -5.18 3.87
CA GLU A 124 0.21 -5.00 3.52
C GLU A 124 1.13 -6.02 4.18
N ALA A 125 0.73 -6.60 5.32
CA ALA A 125 1.42 -7.71 5.96
C ALA A 125 0.46 -8.58 6.75
N PHE A 126 0.63 -9.91 6.67
CA PHE A 126 -0.16 -10.86 7.44
C PHE A 126 0.64 -12.14 7.75
N GLU A 127 0.20 -12.84 8.78
CA GLU A 127 0.73 -14.13 9.18
C GLU A 127 -0.39 -15.16 9.33
N VAL A 128 -0.06 -16.42 9.09
CA VAL A 128 -0.98 -17.55 9.27
C VAL A 128 -0.40 -18.52 10.26
N PHE A 129 -1.23 -18.95 11.19
CA PHE A 129 -0.91 -19.92 12.20
C PHE A 129 -1.93 -21.06 12.17
N VAL A 130 -1.48 -22.26 12.51
CA VAL A 130 -2.35 -23.44 12.67
C VAL A 130 -2.12 -24.07 14.03
N ARG A 131 -3.08 -24.82 14.51
CA ARG A 131 -2.93 -25.75 15.63
C ARG A 131 -3.91 -26.91 15.55
N ASP A 132 -3.54 -28.02 16.15
CA ASP A 132 -4.47 -29.10 16.53
C ASP A 132 -4.92 -28.86 17.98
N GLN A 133 -4.03 -29.16 18.94
CA GLN A 133 -4.19 -28.91 20.36
C GLN A 133 -2.88 -28.30 20.88
N GLY A 134 -2.95 -27.30 21.74
CA GLY A 134 -1.76 -26.64 22.30
C GLY A 134 -1.40 -25.31 21.66
N GLU A 135 -0.10 -25.08 21.41
CA GLU A 135 0.42 -23.80 20.93
C GLU A 135 0.19 -23.59 19.44
N TRP A 136 0.13 -22.31 19.04
CA TRP A 136 0.02 -21.92 17.63
C TRP A 136 1.35 -22.09 16.91
N GLU A 137 1.35 -22.82 15.82
CA GLU A 137 2.48 -22.91 14.89
C GLU A 137 2.33 -21.89 13.76
N LYS A 138 3.31 -20.99 13.58
CA LYS A 138 3.32 -20.10 12.42
C LYS A 138 3.74 -20.88 11.18
N VAL A 139 2.87 -20.86 10.16
CA VAL A 139 3.08 -21.63 8.91
C VAL A 139 3.30 -20.74 7.68
N TYR A 140 2.93 -19.45 7.77
CA TYR A 140 3.09 -18.56 6.63
C TYR A 140 3.23 -17.10 7.08
N THR A 141 4.01 -16.33 6.30
CA THR A 141 4.08 -14.85 6.36
C THR A 141 3.89 -14.31 4.95
N GLY A 142 2.99 -13.35 4.78
CA GLY A 142 2.68 -12.73 3.49
C GLY A 142 2.58 -11.23 3.58
N THR A 143 2.65 -10.57 2.42
CA THR A 143 2.55 -9.11 2.32
C THR A 143 1.17 -8.65 1.84
N VAL A 144 0.56 -9.38 0.92
CA VAL A 144 -0.64 -8.97 0.19
C VAL A 144 -1.62 -10.13 0.08
N ILE A 145 -2.91 -9.89 0.29
CA ILE A 145 -3.98 -10.85 0.00
C ILE A 145 -4.58 -10.55 -1.37
N GLY A 146 -5.11 -9.35 -1.58
CA GLY A 146 -5.72 -8.92 -2.83
C GLY A 146 -6.95 -9.73 -3.24
N TYR A 147 -7.19 -9.81 -4.56
CA TYR A 147 -8.35 -10.53 -5.10
C TYR A 147 -8.38 -12.01 -4.70
N LYS A 148 -7.23 -12.68 -4.67
CA LYS A 148 -7.12 -14.07 -4.26
C LYS A 148 -5.68 -14.43 -3.89
N LYS A 149 -5.50 -15.02 -2.73
CA LYS A 149 -4.24 -15.62 -2.27
C LYS A 149 -4.45 -17.09 -1.97
N ILE A 150 -3.62 -17.96 -2.56
CA ILE A 150 -3.60 -19.39 -2.27
C ILE A 150 -2.30 -19.68 -1.53
N ILE A 151 -2.40 -20.27 -0.37
CA ILE A 151 -1.27 -20.57 0.52
C ILE A 151 -1.20 -22.09 0.69
N PRO A 152 -0.13 -22.76 0.19
CA PRO A 152 0.12 -24.16 0.50
C PRO A 152 0.45 -24.29 1.99
N LEU A 153 -0.31 -25.10 2.70
CA LEU A 153 -0.09 -25.40 4.12
C LEU A 153 0.57 -26.76 4.30
N PHE A 154 0.00 -27.81 3.73
CA PHE A 154 0.39 -29.20 3.86
C PHE A 154 0.65 -29.61 5.31
N LYS A 155 -0.30 -29.28 6.18
CA LYS A 155 -0.28 -29.59 7.60
C LYS A 155 -1.33 -30.67 7.94
N GLU A 156 -0.91 -31.64 8.70
CA GLU A 156 -1.75 -32.72 9.19
C GLU A 156 -2.45 -32.34 10.51
N ASN A 157 -3.64 -32.88 10.72
CA ASN A 157 -4.39 -32.73 11.97
C ASN A 157 -4.64 -31.25 12.38
N VAL A 158 -4.95 -30.40 11.44
CA VAL A 158 -5.30 -29.00 11.75
C VAL A 158 -6.72 -28.91 12.28
N ARG A 159 -6.89 -28.30 13.44
CA ARG A 159 -8.19 -28.03 14.06
C ARG A 159 -8.57 -26.57 14.01
N GLU A 160 -7.61 -25.69 14.11
CA GLU A 160 -7.84 -24.24 14.07
C GLU A 160 -6.80 -23.53 13.20
N ILE A 161 -7.26 -22.48 12.53
CA ILE A 161 -6.43 -21.59 11.72
C ILE A 161 -6.62 -20.17 12.23
N ARG A 162 -5.52 -19.48 12.46
CA ARG A 162 -5.50 -18.07 12.85
C ARG A 162 -4.77 -17.26 11.79
N ILE A 163 -5.39 -16.16 11.34
CA ILE A 163 -4.83 -15.20 10.41
C ILE A 163 -4.69 -13.88 11.17
N VAL A 164 -3.49 -13.34 11.20
CA VAL A 164 -3.17 -12.07 11.85
C VAL A 164 -2.80 -11.07 10.76
N LEU A 165 -3.60 -10.02 10.62
CA LEU A 165 -3.34 -8.92 9.68
C LEU A 165 -2.50 -7.87 10.41
N ASN A 166 -1.17 -7.93 10.22
CA ASN A 166 -0.21 -7.15 11.00
C ASN A 166 -0.12 -5.71 10.52
N ASP A 167 -0.28 -5.47 9.21
CA ASP A 167 -0.23 -4.15 8.62
C ASP A 167 -1.27 -3.97 7.52
N TYR A 168 -1.89 -2.78 7.50
CA TYR A 168 -2.93 -2.43 6.53
C TYR A 168 -3.16 -0.91 6.48
N ARG A 169 -3.44 -0.37 5.30
CA ARG A 169 -3.67 1.09 5.09
C ARG A 169 -4.96 1.58 5.71
N VAL A 170 -6.01 0.78 5.62
CA VAL A 170 -7.36 1.03 6.15
C VAL A 170 -7.89 -0.32 6.61
N LEU A 171 -8.83 -0.35 7.56
CA LEU A 171 -9.41 -1.58 8.07
C LEU A 171 -9.77 -2.55 6.92
N PRO A 172 -9.11 -3.70 6.84
CA PRO A 172 -9.32 -4.63 5.74
C PRO A 172 -10.67 -5.32 5.84
N GLN A 173 -11.19 -5.71 4.68
CA GLN A 173 -12.40 -6.50 4.56
C GLN A 173 -12.05 -7.82 3.87
N ILE A 174 -11.97 -8.89 4.65
CA ILE A 174 -11.76 -10.24 4.12
C ILE A 174 -13.12 -10.76 3.66
N SER A 175 -13.25 -10.98 2.35
CA SER A 175 -14.49 -11.44 1.73
C SER A 175 -14.62 -12.96 1.68
N PHE A 176 -13.50 -13.67 1.84
CA PHE A 176 -13.49 -15.13 1.80
C PHE A 176 -12.28 -15.72 2.51
N VAL A 177 -12.54 -16.77 3.30
CA VAL A 177 -11.54 -17.67 3.86
C VAL A 177 -11.99 -19.10 3.58
N GLY A 178 -11.13 -19.92 3.01
CA GLY A 178 -11.42 -21.32 2.72
C GLY A 178 -10.21 -22.20 2.97
N VAL A 179 -10.44 -23.33 3.63
CA VAL A 179 -9.43 -24.36 3.87
C VAL A 179 -9.80 -25.58 3.03
N TYR A 180 -8.81 -26.13 2.35
CA TYR A 180 -9.03 -27.25 1.44
C TYR A 180 -8.08 -28.39 1.76
N PRO A 181 -8.57 -29.64 1.81
CA PRO A 181 -7.70 -30.79 1.88
C PRO A 181 -6.90 -30.86 0.59
N GLY A 182 -5.61 -31.06 0.69
CA GLY A 182 -4.72 -31.18 -0.47
C GLY A 182 -3.73 -32.31 -0.24
N LYS A 183 -3.57 -33.15 -1.23
CA LYS A 183 -2.48 -34.12 -1.22
C LYS A 183 -1.26 -33.49 -1.88
N LYS A 184 -0.07 -33.73 -1.29
CA LYS A 184 1.20 -33.44 -1.96
C LYS A 184 1.30 -34.19 -3.28
#